data_12cbc65f292832e5a674de502bac44e1
#
_entry.id   12cbc65f292832e5a674de502bac44e1
#
_cell.length_a   1.000
_cell.length_b   1.000
_cell.length_c   1.000
_cell.angle_alpha   90.00
_cell.angle_beta   90.00
_cell.angle_gamma   90.00
#
_symmetry.space_group_name_H-M   'P 1'
#
loop_
_entity.id
_entity.type
_entity.pdbx_description
1 polymer ?
#
loop_
_entity_poly.entity_id
_entity_poly.type
_entity_poly.pdbx_seq_one_letter_code
_entity_poly.pdbx_strand_id
1 'polypeptide(L)'
;MGKRILVILGHPSSNSFCAGLVERYTQSALSAGHEVRQLFLGQLDFDPVLREGYQQVQPLEAGLRQAQADILWAEQLTLVYPIWWGGIPALLKGFLDRVFLPGFAFKYREGKAFPDKLLRGRSAHLLVTMDTPPWYYRWFYRMPGLHQMRKTTLELCGIKPTKTLTFGPILGSKPTQRERWLKQAEAIACG
;
A
#
# COMPACT_ATOMS: atom_id res chain seq x y z
N MET A 1 11.82 -5.69 -19.81
CA MET A 1 12.81 -5.18 -18.84
C MET A 1 12.19 -5.34 -17.45
N GLY A 2 12.90 -5.95 -16.49
CA GLY A 2 12.42 -6.10 -15.13
C GLY A 2 12.20 -4.76 -14.45
N LYS A 3 11.17 -4.66 -13.60
CA LYS A 3 10.87 -3.46 -12.77
C LYS A 3 11.44 -3.64 -11.37
N ARG A 4 11.69 -2.54 -10.68
CA ARG A 4 11.96 -2.50 -9.25
C ARG A 4 10.65 -2.33 -8.51
N ILE A 5 10.26 -3.36 -7.73
CA ILE A 5 8.96 -3.42 -7.05
C ILE A 5 9.17 -3.42 -5.53
N LEU A 6 8.50 -2.52 -4.82
CA LEU A 6 8.41 -2.55 -3.37
C LEU A 6 7.05 -3.10 -2.96
N VAL A 7 7.04 -4.25 -2.29
CA VAL A 7 5.82 -4.89 -1.77
C VAL A 7 5.67 -4.56 -0.29
N ILE A 8 4.59 -3.88 0.06
CA ILE A 8 4.31 -3.39 1.42
C ILE A 8 3.16 -4.19 2.03
N LEU A 9 3.43 -4.91 3.12
CA LEU A 9 2.40 -5.55 3.94
C LEU A 9 1.86 -4.56 4.97
N GLY A 10 0.65 -4.05 4.73
CA GLY A 10 -0.05 -3.13 5.63
C GLY A 10 -0.89 -3.83 6.72
N HIS A 11 -0.69 -5.13 6.93
CA HIS A 11 -1.29 -5.91 8.02
C HIS A 11 -0.28 -6.07 9.16
N PRO A 12 -0.66 -5.91 10.45
CA PRO A 12 0.28 -6.01 11.56
C PRO A 12 0.85 -7.43 11.74
N SER A 13 0.11 -8.47 11.36
CA SER A 13 0.54 -9.86 11.49
C SER A 13 1.07 -10.42 10.18
N SER A 14 2.25 -11.05 10.25
CA SER A 14 2.82 -11.85 9.16
C SER A 14 2.13 -13.21 8.96
N ASN A 15 1.27 -13.62 9.89
CA ASN A 15 0.42 -14.82 9.77
C ASN A 15 -1.00 -14.41 9.38
N SER A 16 -1.17 -13.85 8.19
CA SER A 16 -2.46 -13.37 7.68
C SER A 16 -2.63 -13.73 6.20
N PHE A 17 -3.86 -13.71 5.69
CA PHE A 17 -4.10 -13.90 4.25
C PHE A 17 -3.43 -12.80 3.41
N CYS A 18 -3.31 -11.58 3.94
CA CYS A 18 -2.52 -10.52 3.30
C CYS A 18 -1.05 -10.93 3.13
N ALA A 19 -0.45 -11.57 4.14
CA ALA A 19 0.93 -12.07 4.03
C ALA A 19 1.07 -13.16 2.96
N GLY A 20 0.11 -14.08 2.87
CA GLY A 20 0.06 -15.07 1.78
C GLY A 20 -0.03 -14.43 0.39
N LEU A 21 -0.79 -13.34 0.25
CA LEU A 21 -0.84 -12.56 -1.00
C LEU A 21 0.51 -11.90 -1.32
N VAL A 22 1.21 -11.35 -0.30
CA VAL A 22 2.55 -10.78 -0.46
C VAL A 22 3.53 -11.85 -0.95
N GLU A 23 3.53 -13.01 -0.32
CA GLU A 23 4.41 -14.12 -0.68
C GLU A 23 4.23 -14.55 -2.13
N ARG A 24 2.99 -14.86 -2.53
CA ARG A 24 2.65 -15.32 -3.89
C ARG A 24 2.94 -14.25 -4.94
N TYR A 25 2.59 -13.00 -4.66
CA TYR A 25 2.90 -11.87 -5.53
C TYR A 25 4.42 -11.72 -5.72
N THR A 26 5.19 -11.77 -4.63
CA THR A 26 6.66 -11.62 -4.67
C THR A 26 7.31 -12.74 -5.47
N GLN A 27 6.95 -14.00 -5.23
CA GLN A 27 7.49 -15.15 -5.96
C GLN A 27 7.23 -15.02 -7.46
N SER A 28 5.99 -14.63 -7.83
CA SER A 28 5.62 -14.45 -9.22
C SER A 28 6.36 -13.28 -9.89
N ALA A 29 6.52 -12.16 -9.19
CA ALA A 29 7.28 -11.01 -9.68
C ALA A 29 8.78 -11.35 -9.90
N LEU A 30 9.41 -12.06 -8.96
CA LEU A 30 10.78 -12.52 -9.09
C LEU A 30 10.94 -13.49 -10.27
N SER A 31 10.00 -14.43 -10.43
CA SER A 31 10.00 -15.38 -11.56
C SER A 31 9.81 -14.68 -12.91
N ALA A 32 9.15 -13.53 -12.95
CA ALA A 32 9.00 -12.69 -14.13
C ALA A 32 10.22 -11.77 -14.40
N GLY A 33 11.29 -11.88 -13.60
CA GLY A 33 12.53 -11.11 -13.77
C GLY A 33 12.49 -9.70 -13.20
N HIS A 34 11.58 -9.44 -12.25
CA HIS A 34 11.56 -8.18 -11.49
C HIS A 34 12.50 -8.23 -10.29
N GLU A 35 13.03 -7.07 -9.87
CA GLU A 35 13.69 -6.91 -8.59
C GLU A 35 12.65 -6.56 -7.52
N VAL A 36 12.62 -7.30 -6.39
CA VAL A 36 11.61 -7.11 -5.36
C VAL A 36 12.24 -6.83 -4.01
N ARG A 37 11.77 -5.78 -3.33
CA ARG A 37 11.97 -5.55 -1.90
C ARG A 37 10.65 -5.71 -1.18
N GLN A 38 10.72 -6.17 0.07
CA GLN A 38 9.55 -6.34 0.92
C GLN A 38 9.65 -5.45 2.15
N LEU A 39 8.51 -4.89 2.56
CA LEU A 39 8.38 -4.08 3.76
C LEU A 39 7.17 -4.55 4.57
N PHE A 40 7.42 -5.14 5.74
CA PHE A 40 6.39 -5.64 6.65
C PHE A 40 6.17 -4.62 7.77
N LEU A 41 5.09 -3.86 7.71
CA LEU A 41 4.86 -2.75 8.65
C LEU A 41 4.74 -3.22 10.11
N GLY A 42 4.21 -4.44 10.32
CA GLY A 42 4.11 -5.04 11.67
C GLY A 42 5.46 -5.43 12.31
N GLN A 43 6.56 -5.38 11.54
CA GLN A 43 7.91 -5.67 12.02
C GLN A 43 8.75 -4.40 12.20
N LEU A 44 8.23 -3.24 11.79
CA LEU A 44 8.90 -1.98 11.98
C LEU A 44 8.68 -1.45 13.41
N ASP A 45 9.77 -1.04 14.04
CA ASP A 45 9.72 -0.28 15.29
C ASP A 45 9.65 1.21 14.96
N PHE A 46 8.46 1.81 15.09
CA PHE A 46 8.22 3.24 14.88
C PHE A 46 6.97 3.70 15.62
N ASP A 47 6.92 4.98 15.97
CA ASP A 47 5.70 5.62 16.47
C ASP A 47 4.76 5.96 15.30
N PRO A 48 3.57 5.33 15.19
CA PRO A 48 2.65 5.62 14.09
C PRO A 48 1.93 6.97 14.22
N VAL A 49 2.10 7.67 15.36
CA VAL A 49 1.42 8.95 15.61
C VAL A 49 2.30 10.10 15.13
N LEU A 50 1.78 10.91 14.22
CA LEU A 50 2.38 12.18 13.84
C LEU A 50 1.97 13.24 14.87
N ARG A 51 2.72 13.32 15.99
CA ARG A 51 2.32 14.04 17.22
C ARG A 51 2.13 15.53 17.03
N GLU A 52 3.05 16.16 16.30
CA GLU A 52 3.03 17.62 16.07
C GLU A 52 2.40 17.99 14.70
N GLY A 53 1.76 17.02 14.05
CA GLY A 53 1.25 17.22 12.69
C GLY A 53 2.36 17.67 11.74
N TYR A 54 2.09 18.71 10.96
CA TYR A 54 3.10 19.30 10.05
C TYR A 54 3.72 20.59 10.58
N GLN A 55 3.51 20.92 11.87
CA GLN A 55 4.03 22.14 12.48
C GLN A 55 5.51 21.99 12.86
N GLN A 56 5.92 20.81 13.28
CA GLN A 56 7.29 20.50 13.64
C GLN A 56 7.75 19.22 12.95
N VAL A 57 9.04 19.16 12.64
CA VAL A 57 9.66 17.96 12.07
C VAL A 57 9.82 16.90 13.15
N GLN A 58 9.03 15.84 13.08
CA GLN A 58 9.24 14.65 13.90
C GLN A 58 10.30 13.78 13.22
N PRO A 59 11.45 13.50 13.87
CA PRO A 59 12.49 12.67 13.29
C PRO A 59 11.96 11.29 12.89
N LEU A 60 12.44 10.79 11.75
CA LEU A 60 12.11 9.45 11.30
C LEU A 60 13.01 8.43 11.98
N GLU A 61 12.46 7.34 12.45
CA GLU A 61 13.17 6.15 12.88
C GLU A 61 13.93 5.51 11.71
N ALA A 62 14.94 4.70 12.01
CA ALA A 62 15.80 4.09 10.98
C ALA A 62 14.98 3.28 9.96
N GLY A 63 13.98 2.54 10.42
CA GLY A 63 13.07 1.77 9.56
C GLY A 63 12.25 2.64 8.61
N LEU A 64 11.78 3.82 9.07
CA LEU A 64 11.03 4.74 8.22
C LEU A 64 11.94 5.46 7.19
N ARG A 65 13.19 5.80 7.57
CA ARG A 65 14.18 6.32 6.61
C ARG A 65 14.50 5.30 5.52
N GLN A 66 14.67 4.03 5.89
CA GLN A 66 14.86 2.95 4.93
C GLN A 66 13.64 2.78 4.03
N ALA A 67 12.43 2.87 4.58
CA ALA A 67 11.20 2.81 3.80
C ALA A 67 11.12 3.96 2.76
N GLN A 68 11.54 5.18 3.11
CA GLN A 68 11.63 6.27 2.13
C GLN A 68 12.65 5.97 1.02
N ALA A 69 13.81 5.42 1.36
CA ALA A 69 14.81 5.00 0.38
C ALA A 69 14.27 3.90 -0.56
N ASP A 70 13.55 2.92 -0.02
CA ASP A 70 12.93 1.85 -0.80
C ASP A 70 11.79 2.36 -1.71
N ILE A 71 11.00 3.32 -1.25
CA ILE A 71 10.00 4.00 -2.08
C ILE A 71 10.65 4.75 -3.25
N LEU A 72 11.77 5.45 -3.00
CA LEU A 72 12.51 6.14 -4.05
C LEU A 72 13.16 5.19 -5.04
N TRP A 73 13.65 4.05 -4.58
CA TRP A 73 14.24 3.00 -5.42
C TRP A 73 13.18 2.34 -6.34
N ALA A 74 11.93 2.17 -5.84
CA ALA A 74 10.89 1.46 -6.55
C ALA A 74 10.31 2.24 -7.73
N GLU A 75 10.01 1.55 -8.81
CA GLU A 75 9.21 2.03 -9.95
C GLU A 75 7.74 1.67 -9.77
N GLN A 76 7.47 0.64 -8.94
CA GLN A 76 6.14 0.18 -8.61
C GLN A 76 6.03 -0.14 -7.12
N LEU A 77 4.96 0.34 -6.50
CA LEU A 77 4.57 -0.03 -5.14
C LEU A 77 3.43 -1.05 -5.22
N THR A 78 3.52 -2.10 -4.41
CA THR A 78 2.41 -3.04 -4.23
C THR A 78 1.99 -3.01 -2.77
N LEU A 79 0.80 -2.47 -2.50
CA LEU A 79 0.26 -2.36 -1.15
C LEU A 79 -0.75 -3.47 -0.91
N VAL A 80 -0.51 -4.29 0.10
CA VAL A 80 -1.37 -5.41 0.49
C VAL A 80 -1.88 -5.17 1.91
N TYR A 81 -3.20 -4.95 2.06
CA TYR A 81 -3.77 -4.56 3.35
C TYR A 81 -5.25 -4.94 3.47
N PRO A 82 -5.78 -5.09 4.69
CA PRO A 82 -7.19 -5.30 4.91
C PRO A 82 -7.96 -3.98 4.97
N ILE A 83 -9.28 -4.05 4.73
CA ILE A 83 -10.21 -2.99 5.11
C ILE A 83 -10.76 -3.31 6.49
N TRP A 84 -10.52 -2.42 7.44
CA TRP A 84 -11.08 -2.44 8.78
C TRP A 84 -11.92 -1.18 9.01
N TRP A 85 -13.14 -1.34 9.53
CA TRP A 85 -14.06 -0.21 9.74
C TRP A 85 -14.26 0.68 8.50
N GLY A 86 -14.28 0.06 7.31
CA GLY A 86 -14.41 0.75 6.03
C GLY A 86 -13.16 1.47 5.51
N GLY A 87 -12.10 1.57 6.32
CA GLY A 87 -10.85 2.26 6.04
C GLY A 87 -9.62 1.36 6.01
N ILE A 88 -8.45 1.98 5.91
CA ILE A 88 -7.15 1.30 6.01
C ILE A 88 -6.78 1.06 7.48
N PRO A 89 -5.97 0.04 7.84
CA PRO A 89 -5.53 -0.19 9.20
C PRO A 89 -4.79 1.00 9.81
N ALA A 90 -4.93 1.21 11.12
CA ALA A 90 -4.25 2.31 11.84
C ALA A 90 -2.73 2.28 11.64
N LEU A 91 -2.11 1.10 11.67
CA LEU A 91 -0.68 0.92 11.42
C LEU A 91 -0.28 1.43 10.02
N LEU A 92 -1.05 1.07 8.97
CA LEU A 92 -0.79 1.54 7.61
C LEU A 92 -1.03 3.05 7.49
N LYS A 93 -2.09 3.57 8.14
CA LYS A 93 -2.35 5.01 8.14
C LYS A 93 -1.22 5.78 8.82
N GLY A 94 -0.78 5.33 10.00
CA GLY A 94 0.35 5.92 10.71
C GLY A 94 1.65 5.88 9.91
N PHE A 95 1.94 4.75 9.25
CA PHE A 95 3.08 4.65 8.33
C PHE A 95 3.00 5.70 7.22
N LEU A 96 1.84 5.87 6.57
CA LEU A 96 1.67 6.88 5.53
C LEU A 96 1.86 8.30 6.08
N ASP A 97 1.29 8.61 7.24
CA ASP A 97 1.41 9.92 7.87
C ASP A 97 2.86 10.26 8.24
N ARG A 98 3.65 9.25 8.66
CA ARG A 98 5.04 9.42 9.05
C ARG A 98 6.02 9.43 7.88
N VAL A 99 5.69 8.76 6.77
CA VAL A 99 6.61 8.58 5.62
C VAL A 99 6.30 9.55 4.48
N PHE A 100 5.01 9.80 4.17
CA PHE A 100 4.60 10.63 3.04
C PHE A 100 4.56 12.11 3.40
N LEU A 101 5.67 12.62 3.91
CA LEU A 101 5.81 13.98 4.44
C LEU A 101 5.99 15.03 3.32
N PRO A 102 5.70 16.31 3.62
CA PRO A 102 6.12 17.43 2.78
C PRO A 102 7.65 17.42 2.56
N GLY A 103 8.08 17.66 1.32
CA GLY A 103 9.49 17.58 0.92
C GLY A 103 9.94 16.18 0.45
N PHE A 104 9.21 15.13 0.82
CA PHE A 104 9.44 13.76 0.33
C PHE A 104 8.41 13.34 -0.72
N ALA A 105 7.12 13.35 -0.37
CA ALA A 105 6.06 12.84 -1.24
C ALA A 105 5.39 13.96 -2.04
N PHE A 106 5.31 15.14 -1.48
CA PHE A 106 4.73 16.32 -2.10
C PHE A 106 5.39 17.60 -1.56
N LYS A 107 5.15 18.74 -2.23
CA LYS A 107 5.64 20.04 -1.79
C LYS A 107 4.61 21.12 -2.10
N TYR A 108 4.19 21.83 -1.06
CA TYR A 108 3.36 23.03 -1.25
C TYR A 108 4.19 24.16 -1.86
N ARG A 109 3.57 24.92 -2.75
CA ARG A 109 4.13 26.15 -3.30
C ARG A 109 3.17 27.30 -3.01
N GLU A 110 3.73 28.40 -2.64
CA GLU A 110 2.98 29.63 -2.47
C GLU A 110 2.24 30.02 -3.75
N GLY A 111 0.96 30.43 -3.62
CA GLY A 111 0.09 30.80 -4.74
C GLY A 111 -0.45 29.65 -5.57
N LYS A 112 -0.18 28.37 -5.24
CA LYS A 112 -0.76 27.21 -5.94
C LYS A 112 -1.78 26.47 -5.07
N ALA A 113 -2.94 26.15 -5.65
CA ALA A 113 -3.99 25.39 -4.99
C ALA A 113 -3.61 23.92 -4.73
N PHE A 114 -2.71 23.35 -5.54
CA PHE A 114 -2.30 21.93 -5.43
C PHE A 114 -0.79 21.81 -5.24
N PRO A 115 -0.34 20.85 -4.41
CA PRO A 115 1.08 20.61 -4.21
C PRO A 115 1.76 20.03 -5.44
N ASP A 116 3.07 20.23 -5.55
CA ASP A 116 3.90 19.47 -6.48
C ASP A 116 3.99 18.01 -6.03
N LYS A 117 3.89 17.11 -6.97
CA LYS A 117 3.91 15.66 -6.77
C LYS A 117 5.35 15.18 -6.92
N LEU A 118 5.99 14.75 -5.84
CA LEU A 118 7.41 14.40 -5.85
C LEU A 118 7.69 12.92 -6.17
N LEU A 119 6.66 12.05 -6.12
CA LEU A 119 6.79 10.62 -6.41
C LEU A 119 6.27 10.24 -7.80
N ARG A 120 6.29 11.19 -8.75
CA ARG A 120 5.87 10.95 -10.14
C ARG A 120 6.69 9.85 -10.83
N GLY A 121 6.10 9.22 -11.83
CA GLY A 121 6.72 8.15 -12.62
C GLY A 121 6.56 6.76 -12.01
N ARG A 122 6.00 6.65 -10.79
CA ARG A 122 5.72 5.38 -10.12
C ARG A 122 4.31 4.91 -10.37
N SER A 123 4.15 3.59 -10.47
CA SER A 123 2.84 2.94 -10.48
C SER A 123 2.53 2.28 -9.12
N ALA A 124 1.27 1.87 -8.93
CA ALA A 124 0.91 1.08 -7.77
C ALA A 124 -0.09 -0.04 -8.10
N HIS A 125 0.09 -1.20 -7.44
CA HIS A 125 -0.90 -2.25 -7.32
C HIS A 125 -1.49 -2.26 -5.91
N LEU A 126 -2.80 -2.45 -5.80
CA LEU A 126 -3.51 -2.54 -4.51
C LEU A 126 -4.18 -3.91 -4.42
N LEU A 127 -3.78 -4.70 -3.43
CA LEU A 127 -4.39 -5.98 -3.10
C LEU A 127 -5.08 -5.82 -1.73
N VAL A 128 -6.39 -5.81 -1.75
CA VAL A 128 -7.18 -5.37 -0.58
C VAL A 128 -8.11 -6.47 -0.13
N THR A 129 -7.98 -6.89 1.12
CA THR A 129 -8.83 -7.90 1.73
C THR A 129 -9.91 -7.28 2.60
N MET A 130 -11.05 -7.95 2.76
CA MET A 130 -12.14 -7.47 3.60
C MET A 130 -13.09 -8.62 3.97
N ASP A 131 -13.84 -8.47 5.06
CA ASP A 131 -14.92 -9.41 5.41
C ASP A 131 -16.28 -8.94 4.89
N THR A 132 -16.44 -7.65 4.62
CA THR A 132 -17.60 -7.14 3.88
C THR A 132 -17.57 -7.66 2.44
N PRO A 133 -18.69 -8.15 1.89
CA PRO A 133 -18.74 -8.51 0.48
C PRO A 133 -18.27 -7.35 -0.42
N PRO A 134 -17.35 -7.56 -1.38
CA PRO A 134 -16.77 -6.47 -2.18
C PRO A 134 -17.82 -5.65 -2.94
N TRP A 135 -18.92 -6.28 -3.39
CA TRP A 135 -20.01 -5.56 -4.03
C TRP A 135 -20.73 -4.59 -3.08
N TYR A 136 -20.95 -5.01 -1.80
CA TYR A 136 -21.57 -4.17 -0.78
C TYR A 136 -20.66 -3.00 -0.42
N TYR A 137 -19.36 -3.26 -0.20
CA TYR A 137 -18.36 -2.23 0.04
C TYR A 137 -18.31 -1.21 -1.11
N ARG A 138 -18.45 -1.68 -2.36
CA ARG A 138 -18.45 -0.83 -3.55
C ARG A 138 -19.68 0.06 -3.65
N TRP A 139 -20.87 -0.51 -3.54
CA TRP A 139 -22.12 0.19 -3.86
C TRP A 139 -22.69 0.96 -2.68
N PHE A 140 -22.67 0.38 -1.46
CA PHE A 140 -23.24 1.00 -0.26
C PHE A 140 -22.25 1.89 0.47
N TYR A 141 -21.02 1.39 0.72
CA TYR A 141 -20.01 2.19 1.42
C TYR A 141 -19.19 3.09 0.49
N ARG A 142 -19.32 2.97 -0.85
CA ARG A 142 -18.60 3.77 -1.85
C ARG A 142 -17.07 3.68 -1.72
N MET A 143 -16.56 2.58 -1.21
CA MET A 143 -15.13 2.25 -1.09
C MET A 143 -14.27 3.35 -0.42
N PRO A 144 -14.61 3.85 0.78
CA PRO A 144 -13.93 5.01 1.36
C PRO A 144 -12.43 4.79 1.54
N GLY A 145 -12.00 3.65 2.07
CA GLY A 145 -10.57 3.33 2.26
C GLY A 145 -9.80 3.18 0.94
N LEU A 146 -10.44 2.63 -0.10
CA LEU A 146 -9.84 2.56 -1.44
C LEU A 146 -9.75 3.95 -2.08
N HIS A 147 -10.77 4.77 -1.92
CA HIS A 147 -10.76 6.15 -2.41
C HIS A 147 -9.65 6.95 -1.74
N GLN A 148 -9.54 6.86 -0.41
CA GLN A 148 -8.46 7.47 0.37
C GLN A 148 -7.09 7.06 -0.17
N MET A 149 -6.83 5.76 -0.28
CA MET A 149 -5.53 5.25 -0.74
C MET A 149 -5.22 5.72 -2.16
N ARG A 150 -6.15 5.57 -3.10
CA ARG A 150 -5.91 5.88 -4.51
C ARG A 150 -5.81 7.36 -4.79
N LYS A 151 -6.83 8.13 -4.36
CA LYS A 151 -7.00 9.54 -4.77
C LYS A 151 -6.26 10.51 -3.88
N THR A 152 -6.49 10.40 -2.57
CA THR A 152 -5.99 11.39 -1.63
C THR A 152 -4.61 11.05 -1.04
N THR A 153 -4.09 9.86 -1.32
CA THR A 153 -2.73 9.46 -0.93
C THR A 153 -1.83 9.29 -2.16
N LEU A 154 -2.02 8.23 -2.94
CA LEU A 154 -1.09 7.89 -4.03
C LEU A 154 -1.11 8.91 -5.17
N GLU A 155 -2.27 9.24 -5.72
CA GLU A 155 -2.38 10.18 -6.84
C GLU A 155 -1.98 11.62 -6.45
N LEU A 156 -2.21 12.00 -5.18
CA LEU A 156 -1.74 13.29 -4.65
C LEU A 156 -0.22 13.39 -4.69
N CYS A 157 0.49 12.29 -4.41
CA CYS A 157 1.95 12.21 -4.43
C CYS A 157 2.52 11.96 -5.84
N GLY A 158 1.67 11.64 -6.82
CA GLY A 158 2.07 11.38 -8.20
C GLY A 158 2.27 9.91 -8.54
N ILE A 159 1.93 9.00 -7.64
CA ILE A 159 1.94 7.55 -7.87
C ILE A 159 0.63 7.16 -8.56
N LYS A 160 0.70 6.43 -9.67
CA LYS A 160 -0.47 6.04 -10.46
C LYS A 160 -0.95 4.63 -10.09
N PRO A 161 -2.11 4.47 -9.42
CA PRO A 161 -2.69 3.14 -9.18
C PRO A 161 -3.14 2.51 -10.51
N THR A 162 -2.52 1.39 -10.91
CA THR A 162 -2.77 0.73 -12.19
C THR A 162 -3.65 -0.50 -12.06
N LYS A 163 -3.49 -1.27 -10.98
CA LYS A 163 -4.31 -2.45 -10.68
C LYS A 163 -4.89 -2.35 -9.28
N THR A 164 -6.11 -2.81 -9.10
CA THR A 164 -6.75 -2.92 -7.79
C THR A 164 -7.56 -4.21 -7.76
N LEU A 165 -7.18 -5.13 -6.87
CA LEU A 165 -7.92 -6.35 -6.58
C LEU A 165 -8.51 -6.27 -5.18
N THR A 166 -9.76 -6.67 -5.05
CA THR A 166 -10.47 -6.75 -3.77
C THR A 166 -10.89 -8.19 -3.51
N PHE A 167 -10.55 -8.71 -2.35
CA PHE A 167 -10.78 -10.09 -1.93
C PHE A 167 -11.68 -10.12 -0.70
N GLY A 168 -12.76 -10.86 -0.77
CA GLY A 168 -13.69 -10.99 0.35
C GLY A 168 -14.99 -11.71 0.00
N PRO A 169 -15.76 -12.12 1.02
CA PRO A 169 -15.43 -12.13 2.45
C PRO A 169 -14.29 -13.11 2.76
N ILE A 170 -13.30 -12.69 3.59
CA ILE A 170 -12.20 -13.58 3.99
C ILE A 170 -12.67 -14.58 5.03
N LEU A 171 -13.44 -14.10 6.03
CA LEU A 171 -14.02 -14.95 7.05
C LEU A 171 -14.97 -15.97 6.39
N GLY A 172 -14.80 -17.26 6.72
CA GLY A 172 -15.59 -18.34 6.14
C GLY A 172 -15.26 -18.70 4.68
N SER A 173 -14.27 -18.06 4.04
CA SER A 173 -13.85 -18.42 2.69
C SER A 173 -13.23 -19.82 2.61
N LYS A 174 -13.60 -20.58 1.58
CA LYS A 174 -13.09 -21.93 1.35
C LYS A 174 -11.62 -21.90 0.85
N PRO A 175 -10.81 -22.94 1.13
CA PRO A 175 -9.44 -23.03 0.62
C PRO A 175 -9.33 -22.85 -0.90
N THR A 176 -10.27 -23.44 -1.66
CA THR A 176 -10.31 -23.30 -3.13
C THR A 176 -10.55 -21.86 -3.60
N GLN A 177 -11.31 -21.08 -2.83
CA GLN A 177 -11.56 -19.68 -3.12
C GLN A 177 -10.32 -18.83 -2.81
N ARG A 178 -9.65 -19.10 -1.68
CA ARG A 178 -8.39 -18.44 -1.32
C ARG A 178 -7.29 -18.70 -2.35
N GLU A 179 -7.16 -19.95 -2.80
CA GLU A 179 -6.21 -20.30 -3.86
C GLU A 179 -6.50 -19.56 -5.18
N ARG A 180 -7.76 -19.38 -5.56
CA ARG A 180 -8.14 -18.57 -6.72
C ARG A 180 -7.71 -17.12 -6.55
N TRP A 181 -7.86 -16.54 -5.38
CA TRP A 181 -7.43 -15.17 -5.08
C TRP A 181 -5.90 -15.01 -5.11
N LEU A 182 -5.17 -16.00 -4.60
CA LEU A 182 -3.70 -16.03 -4.69
C LEU A 182 -3.25 -16.05 -6.15
N LYS A 183 -3.86 -16.88 -7.00
CA LYS A 183 -3.58 -16.90 -8.44
C LYS A 183 -3.89 -15.57 -9.14
N GLN A 184 -4.90 -14.83 -8.70
CA GLN A 184 -5.16 -13.49 -9.24
C GLN A 184 -4.04 -12.51 -8.87
N ALA A 185 -3.49 -12.60 -7.65
CA ALA A 185 -2.36 -11.79 -7.23
C ALA A 185 -1.09 -12.12 -8.03
N GLU A 186 -0.82 -13.41 -8.29
CA GLU A 186 0.27 -13.88 -9.16
C GLU A 186 0.15 -13.29 -10.58
N ALA A 187 -1.04 -13.37 -11.17
CA ALA A 187 -1.27 -12.94 -12.54
C ALA A 187 -0.95 -11.45 -12.78
N ILE A 188 -1.19 -10.57 -11.78
CA ILE A 188 -0.88 -9.14 -11.92
C ILE A 188 0.58 -8.81 -11.59
N ALA A 189 1.32 -9.72 -10.99
CA ALA A 189 2.72 -9.52 -10.63
C ALA A 189 3.66 -9.66 -11.84
N CYS A 190 3.23 -10.39 -12.87
CA CYS A 190 4.02 -10.64 -14.09
C CYS A 190 3.91 -9.52 -15.14
N GLY A 191 3.01 -8.56 -14.99
CA GLY A 191 2.73 -7.46 -15.95
C GLY A 191 3.09 -6.13 -15.36
#